data_4b42b1831c07ca13ba046aa259baa4e3
#
_entry.id   4b42b1831c07ca13ba046aa259baa4e3
#
_cell.length_a   1.000
_cell.length_b   1.000
_cell.length_c   1.000
_cell.angle_alpha   90.00
_cell.angle_beta   90.00
_cell.angle_gamma   90.00
#
_symmetry.space_group_name_H-M   'P 1'
#
loop_
_entity.id
_entity.type
_entity.pdbx_description
1 polymer ?
#
loop_
_entity_poly.entity_id
_entity_poly.type
_entity_poly.pdbx_seq_one_letter_code
_entity_poly.pdbx_strand_id
1 'polypeptide(L)'
;MRLRPHRPGLRARITLAFGLGALLLSTVLAGSTWALTRSQLLDQRERTSLRQVYLNARLVRDSLSTVSSRGDFDALDLLGSLQSPVGAQPMLVFQGDFYSQSPVDFGEQALPEALRSAVAEGDAATMRFVHNGEPVLAVGIPIPAAQADYFEVVSLNELDDTLRSLGIVLVGAALLTTVAGAALGWAVAGRALRPLTQVGQAAQAIAGGRLDTRLESPNDPDLNLLTASFNDMAQALEDRIDRDARFASDVSHELRSPLMTLSASIEVLKKRQDEMPERAQAALDLLVADVARFERLVNDLLEISRFDAGAAHLELEDVNLAELVIHAVSSSSAVGVPVQYDEDMAEFVIAADKRRLERVIANL
;
A
#
# COMPACT_ATOMS: atom_id res chain seq x y z
N MET A 1 18.40 0.36 -21.06
CA MET A 1 18.14 0.01 -19.66
C MET A 1 16.65 0.21 -19.41
N ARG A 2 15.82 -0.84 -19.53
CA ARG A 2 14.35 -0.74 -19.33
C ARG A 2 14.09 -0.80 -17.83
N LEU A 3 13.71 0.33 -17.25
CA LEU A 3 13.21 0.41 -15.87
C LEU A 3 11.97 -0.47 -15.76
N ARG A 4 12.09 -1.65 -15.14
CA ARG A 4 10.92 -2.45 -14.76
C ARG A 4 10.11 -1.62 -13.78
N PRO A 5 8.81 -1.39 -14.03
CA PRO A 5 7.98 -0.67 -13.07
C PRO A 5 7.98 -1.47 -11.76
N HIS A 6 8.47 -0.84 -10.69
CA HIS A 6 8.37 -1.40 -9.33
C HIS A 6 6.88 -1.56 -9.02
N ARG A 7 6.41 -2.79 -9.00
CA ARG A 7 5.05 -3.09 -8.54
C ARG A 7 4.98 -2.73 -7.06
N PRO A 8 4.06 -1.85 -6.66
CA PRO A 8 3.93 -1.48 -5.26
C PRO A 8 3.67 -2.73 -4.41
N GLY A 9 4.35 -2.82 -3.27
CA GLY A 9 4.17 -3.91 -2.32
C GLY A 9 2.71 -4.04 -1.84
N LEU A 10 2.33 -5.18 -1.27
CA LEU A 10 0.95 -5.46 -0.85
C LEU A 10 0.41 -4.41 0.12
N ARG A 11 1.25 -3.91 1.03
CA ARG A 11 0.90 -2.83 1.96
C ARG A 11 0.50 -1.54 1.24
N ALA A 12 1.27 -1.13 0.23
CA ALA A 12 0.96 0.05 -0.57
C ALA A 12 -0.34 -0.11 -1.37
N ARG A 13 -0.61 -1.31 -1.88
CA ARG A 13 -1.86 -1.62 -2.60
C ARG A 13 -3.08 -1.50 -1.71
N ILE A 14 -3.02 -2.04 -0.48
CA ILE A 14 -4.11 -1.94 0.50
C ILE A 14 -4.32 -0.47 0.87
N THR A 15 -3.26 0.27 1.20
CA THR A 15 -3.34 1.71 1.52
C THR A 15 -3.98 2.51 0.38
N LEU A 16 -3.56 2.25 -0.88
CA LEU A 16 -4.14 2.91 -2.05
C LEU A 16 -5.61 2.53 -2.25
N ALA A 17 -5.99 1.28 -2.05
CA ALA A 17 -7.37 0.84 -2.18
C ALA A 17 -8.29 1.53 -1.15
N PHE A 18 -7.86 1.64 0.10
CA PHE A 18 -8.60 2.37 1.15
C PHE A 18 -8.67 3.86 0.87
N GLY A 19 -7.55 4.48 0.45
CA GLY A 19 -7.51 5.90 0.10
C GLY A 19 -8.39 6.23 -1.11
N LEU A 20 -8.31 5.45 -2.19
CA LEU A 20 -9.14 5.62 -3.38
C LEU A 20 -10.62 5.35 -3.10
N GLY A 21 -10.93 4.33 -2.30
CA GLY A 21 -12.31 4.05 -1.87
C GLY A 21 -12.90 5.19 -1.06
N ALA A 22 -12.14 5.74 -0.10
CA ALA A 22 -12.54 6.89 0.68
C ALA A 22 -12.71 8.14 -0.19
N LEU A 23 -11.79 8.40 -1.13
CA LEU A 23 -11.88 9.52 -2.07
C LEU A 23 -13.14 9.41 -2.95
N LEU A 24 -13.39 8.25 -3.53
CA LEU A 24 -14.55 8.03 -4.39
C LEU A 24 -15.86 8.25 -3.62
N LEU A 25 -15.97 7.63 -2.44
CA LEU A 25 -17.17 7.75 -1.60
C LEU A 25 -17.38 9.21 -1.17
N SER A 26 -16.33 9.90 -0.72
CA SER A 26 -16.40 11.29 -0.30
C SER A 26 -16.75 12.23 -1.45
N THR A 27 -16.21 11.99 -2.66
CA THR A 27 -16.51 12.80 -3.83
C THR A 27 -17.96 12.64 -4.27
N VAL A 28 -18.48 11.40 -4.27
CA VAL A 28 -19.88 11.14 -4.60
C VAL A 28 -20.81 11.79 -3.58
N LEU A 29 -20.48 11.67 -2.29
CA LEU A 29 -21.29 12.27 -1.22
C LEU A 29 -21.25 13.80 -1.29
N ALA A 30 -20.07 14.40 -1.45
CA ALA A 30 -19.92 15.85 -1.57
C ALA A 30 -20.64 16.40 -2.80
N GLY A 31 -20.48 15.75 -3.95
CA GLY A 31 -21.13 16.15 -5.21
C GLY A 31 -22.67 16.04 -5.12
N SER A 32 -23.19 14.97 -4.58
CA SER A 32 -24.64 14.79 -4.39
C SER A 32 -25.22 15.80 -3.40
N THR A 33 -24.54 16.04 -2.28
CA THR A 33 -24.95 17.02 -1.27
C THR A 33 -24.95 18.43 -1.87
N TRP A 34 -23.87 18.81 -2.58
CA TRP A 34 -23.77 20.11 -3.22
C TRP A 34 -24.88 20.31 -4.27
N ALA A 35 -25.09 19.33 -5.16
CA ALA A 35 -26.10 19.39 -6.20
C ALA A 35 -27.52 19.52 -5.62
N LEU A 36 -27.84 18.71 -4.59
CA LEU A 36 -29.14 18.75 -3.93
C LEU A 36 -29.37 20.08 -3.22
N THR A 37 -28.38 20.55 -2.44
CA THR A 37 -28.49 21.82 -1.72
C THR A 37 -28.63 22.99 -2.70
N ARG A 38 -27.86 22.99 -3.81
CA ARG A 38 -27.97 24.02 -4.84
C ARG A 38 -29.37 24.06 -5.45
N SER A 39 -29.94 22.93 -5.84
CA SER A 39 -31.29 22.90 -6.41
C SER A 39 -32.35 23.37 -5.41
N GLN A 40 -32.27 22.90 -4.18
CA GLN A 40 -33.21 23.31 -3.13
C GLN A 40 -33.18 24.80 -2.80
N LEU A 41 -31.98 25.37 -2.66
CA LEU A 41 -31.79 26.80 -2.37
C LEU A 41 -32.28 27.68 -3.52
N LEU A 42 -31.99 27.30 -4.77
CA LEU A 42 -32.44 28.01 -5.96
C LEU A 42 -33.97 27.98 -6.06
N ASP A 43 -34.59 26.82 -5.90
CA ASP A 43 -36.06 26.68 -5.96
C ASP A 43 -36.75 27.45 -4.83
N GLN A 44 -36.18 27.44 -3.63
CA GLN A 44 -36.68 28.19 -2.50
C GLN A 44 -36.61 29.70 -2.75
N ARG A 45 -35.44 30.20 -3.25
CA ARG A 45 -35.27 31.63 -3.56
C ARG A 45 -36.22 32.08 -4.65
N GLU A 46 -36.39 31.30 -5.71
CA GLU A 46 -37.33 31.60 -6.79
C GLU A 46 -38.78 31.68 -6.30
N ARG A 47 -39.26 30.69 -5.53
CA ARG A 47 -40.62 30.69 -4.96
C ARG A 47 -40.85 31.88 -4.01
N THR A 48 -39.85 32.22 -3.21
CA THR A 48 -39.95 33.35 -2.28
C THR A 48 -40.00 34.66 -3.02
N SER A 49 -39.13 34.84 -4.00
CA SER A 49 -39.09 36.06 -4.86
C SER A 49 -40.38 36.21 -5.65
N LEU A 50 -40.85 35.16 -6.32
CA LEU A 50 -42.15 35.17 -7.02
C LEU A 50 -43.30 35.65 -6.12
N ARG A 51 -43.41 35.05 -4.91
CA ARG A 51 -44.49 35.42 -3.97
C ARG A 51 -44.40 36.90 -3.58
N GLN A 52 -43.21 37.41 -3.33
CA GLN A 52 -43.04 38.82 -2.96
C GLN A 52 -43.33 39.78 -4.13
N VAL A 53 -42.83 39.43 -5.34
CA VAL A 53 -43.08 40.22 -6.54
C VAL A 53 -44.57 40.31 -6.87
N TYR A 54 -45.35 39.21 -6.69
CA TYR A 54 -46.79 39.25 -6.86
C TYR A 54 -47.48 40.15 -5.85
N LEU A 55 -47.02 40.19 -4.59
CA LEU A 55 -47.54 41.10 -3.58
C LEU A 55 -47.25 42.55 -3.95
N ASN A 56 -46.01 42.84 -4.35
CA ASN A 56 -45.61 44.19 -4.79
C ASN A 56 -46.36 44.63 -6.06
N ALA A 57 -46.52 43.74 -7.05
CA ALA A 57 -47.33 44.05 -8.25
C ALA A 57 -48.78 44.38 -7.96
N ARG A 58 -49.38 43.72 -6.94
CA ARG A 58 -50.75 44.10 -6.46
C ARG A 58 -50.78 45.51 -5.87
N LEU A 59 -49.79 45.86 -5.02
CA LEU A 59 -49.68 47.21 -4.44
C LEU A 59 -49.50 48.26 -5.53
N VAL A 60 -48.63 47.98 -6.52
CA VAL A 60 -48.45 48.88 -7.70
C VAL A 60 -49.73 49.03 -8.47
N ARG A 61 -50.45 47.97 -8.77
CA ARG A 61 -51.75 47.99 -9.46
C ARG A 61 -52.78 48.84 -8.70
N ASP A 62 -52.91 48.60 -7.40
CA ASP A 62 -53.89 49.28 -6.57
C ASP A 62 -53.55 50.79 -6.43
N SER A 63 -52.26 51.15 -6.35
CA SER A 63 -51.80 52.53 -6.35
C SER A 63 -52.07 53.24 -7.68
N LEU A 64 -51.72 52.58 -8.82
CA LEU A 64 -51.97 53.14 -10.16
C LEU A 64 -53.47 53.34 -10.45
N SER A 65 -54.36 52.47 -9.92
CA SER A 65 -55.79 52.61 -10.08
C SER A 65 -56.38 53.85 -9.36
N THR A 66 -55.73 54.24 -8.25
CA THR A 66 -56.14 55.44 -7.48
C THR A 66 -55.59 56.75 -8.04
N VAL A 67 -54.46 56.69 -8.72
CA VAL A 67 -53.77 57.84 -9.36
C VAL A 67 -54.53 58.37 -10.57
N SER A 68 -55.18 57.51 -11.35
CA SER A 68 -56.05 57.93 -12.47
C SER A 68 -57.10 58.95 -12.07
N SER A 69 -57.30 59.17 -10.76
CA SER A 69 -58.27 60.10 -10.18
C SER A 69 -57.65 61.38 -9.60
N ARG A 70 -56.30 61.56 -9.50
CA ARG A 70 -55.68 62.63 -8.73
C ARG A 70 -54.51 63.40 -9.39
N GLY A 71 -54.05 63.07 -10.54
CA GLY A 71 -53.14 63.95 -11.33
C GLY A 71 -51.68 64.11 -10.84
N ASP A 72 -51.29 63.60 -9.71
CA ASP A 72 -49.93 63.74 -9.16
C ASP A 72 -49.41 62.31 -8.81
N PHE A 73 -48.69 61.71 -9.77
CA PHE A 73 -48.06 60.36 -9.64
C PHE A 73 -46.54 60.44 -9.61
N ASP A 74 -45.95 60.07 -8.47
CA ASP A 74 -44.54 59.88 -8.36
C ASP A 74 -44.21 58.37 -8.33
N ALA A 75 -43.74 57.87 -9.49
CA ALA A 75 -43.37 56.49 -9.67
C ALA A 75 -42.19 56.04 -8.77
N LEU A 76 -41.26 56.95 -8.48
CA LEU A 76 -40.10 56.65 -7.63
C LEU A 76 -40.50 56.52 -6.16
N ASP A 77 -41.44 57.37 -5.68
CA ASP A 77 -41.95 57.30 -4.33
C ASP A 77 -42.77 55.98 -4.13
N LEU A 78 -43.57 55.62 -5.14
CA LEU A 78 -44.25 54.31 -5.14
C LEU A 78 -43.27 53.14 -5.04
N LEU A 79 -42.22 53.10 -5.92
CA LEU A 79 -41.22 52.04 -5.90
C LEU A 79 -40.44 52.01 -4.57
N GLY A 80 -40.21 53.20 -3.95
CA GLY A 80 -39.57 53.32 -2.64
C GLY A 80 -40.42 52.78 -1.47
N SER A 81 -41.73 52.79 -1.62
CA SER A 81 -42.65 52.29 -0.61
C SER A 81 -42.85 50.79 -0.62
N LEU A 82 -42.39 50.06 -1.65
CA LEU A 82 -42.53 48.63 -1.79
C LEU A 82 -41.66 47.86 -0.78
N GLN A 83 -42.19 46.80 -0.22
CA GLN A 83 -41.43 45.89 0.63
C GLN A 83 -40.65 44.92 -0.25
N SER A 84 -39.47 45.33 -0.68
CA SER A 84 -38.58 44.47 -1.46
C SER A 84 -37.50 43.82 -0.58
N PRO A 85 -37.11 42.58 -0.86
CA PRO A 85 -35.98 41.93 -0.16
C PRO A 85 -34.71 42.80 -0.27
N VAL A 86 -33.80 42.59 0.68
CA VAL A 86 -32.50 43.28 0.63
C VAL A 86 -31.79 42.97 -0.69
N GLY A 87 -31.37 44.03 -1.41
CA GLY A 87 -30.74 43.92 -2.72
C GLY A 87 -31.68 43.66 -3.90
N ALA A 88 -32.98 43.68 -3.69
CA ALA A 88 -33.95 43.65 -4.77
C ALA A 88 -34.14 45.07 -5.36
N GLN A 89 -34.25 45.14 -6.68
CA GLN A 89 -34.44 46.38 -7.43
C GLN A 89 -35.79 46.33 -8.14
N PRO A 90 -36.82 47.06 -7.62
CA PRO A 90 -38.11 47.22 -8.28
C PRO A 90 -38.01 48.18 -9.44
N MET A 91 -38.68 47.86 -10.54
CA MET A 91 -38.74 48.64 -11.76
C MET A 91 -40.17 48.63 -12.30
N LEU A 92 -40.58 49.73 -12.89
CA LEU A 92 -41.90 49.88 -13.44
C LEU A 92 -41.81 50.48 -14.86
N VAL A 93 -42.51 49.88 -15.81
CA VAL A 93 -42.80 50.47 -17.09
C VAL A 93 -44.25 50.96 -17.03
N PHE A 94 -44.49 52.25 -17.17
CA PHE A 94 -45.83 52.84 -17.12
C PHE A 94 -46.00 53.93 -18.20
N GLN A 95 -46.99 53.81 -19.03
CA GLN A 95 -47.28 54.69 -20.15
C GLN A 95 -46.13 54.83 -21.16
N GLY A 96 -45.26 53.83 -21.28
CA GLY A 96 -44.07 53.81 -22.16
C GLY A 96 -42.78 54.36 -21.53
N ASP A 97 -42.88 54.91 -20.30
CA ASP A 97 -41.71 55.40 -19.57
C ASP A 97 -41.22 54.32 -18.59
N PHE A 98 -39.88 54.24 -18.43
CA PHE A 98 -39.20 53.27 -17.53
C PHE A 98 -38.75 53.98 -16.25
N TYR A 99 -39.18 53.42 -15.11
CA TYR A 99 -38.87 53.95 -13.77
C TYR A 99 -38.06 52.89 -12.97
N SER A 100 -36.98 53.33 -12.38
CA SER A 100 -36.10 52.52 -11.51
C SER A 100 -35.50 53.39 -10.42
N GLN A 101 -35.33 52.82 -9.21
CA GLN A 101 -34.63 53.51 -8.11
C GLN A 101 -33.13 53.68 -8.36
N SER A 102 -32.55 52.80 -9.18
CA SER A 102 -31.12 52.84 -9.55
C SER A 102 -30.97 52.79 -11.07
N PRO A 103 -31.36 53.84 -11.79
CA PRO A 103 -31.39 53.88 -13.26
C PRO A 103 -30.01 53.73 -13.90
N VAL A 104 -28.93 54.02 -13.17
CA VAL A 104 -27.54 53.86 -13.64
C VAL A 104 -27.15 52.38 -13.71
N ASP A 105 -27.50 51.60 -12.69
CA ASP A 105 -27.15 50.20 -12.61
C ASP A 105 -28.24 49.30 -13.19
N PHE A 106 -29.50 49.66 -13.02
CA PHE A 106 -30.69 48.91 -13.45
C PHE A 106 -31.61 49.79 -14.30
N GLY A 107 -31.10 50.18 -15.46
CA GLY A 107 -31.90 50.85 -16.51
C GLY A 107 -32.68 49.82 -17.35
N GLU A 108 -33.44 50.31 -18.33
CA GLU A 108 -34.25 49.49 -19.23
C GLU A 108 -33.43 48.37 -19.93
N GLN A 109 -32.17 48.68 -20.30
CA GLN A 109 -31.25 47.77 -20.98
C GLN A 109 -30.69 46.65 -20.02
N ALA A 110 -30.86 46.79 -18.72
CA ALA A 110 -30.47 45.79 -17.74
C ALA A 110 -31.35 44.53 -17.76
N LEU A 111 -32.59 44.67 -18.26
CA LEU A 111 -33.52 43.55 -18.39
C LEU A 111 -33.34 42.87 -19.76
N PRO A 112 -33.20 41.53 -19.79
CA PRO A 112 -33.15 40.77 -21.04
C PRO A 112 -34.39 41.03 -21.91
N GLU A 113 -34.18 41.20 -23.23
CA GLU A 113 -35.25 41.43 -24.18
C GLU A 113 -36.33 40.36 -24.16
N ALA A 114 -35.92 39.07 -24.00
CA ALA A 114 -36.87 37.95 -23.89
C ALA A 114 -37.79 38.07 -22.69
N LEU A 115 -37.33 38.59 -21.55
CA LEU A 115 -38.14 38.80 -20.37
C LEU A 115 -39.14 39.96 -20.61
N ARG A 116 -38.67 41.07 -21.18
CA ARG A 116 -39.51 42.24 -21.48
C ARG A 116 -40.61 41.90 -22.49
N SER A 117 -40.25 41.18 -23.56
CA SER A 117 -41.23 40.74 -24.58
C SER A 117 -42.31 39.85 -24.01
N ALA A 118 -41.95 38.85 -23.20
CA ALA A 118 -42.92 37.95 -22.58
C ALA A 118 -43.91 38.72 -21.68
N VAL A 119 -43.41 39.70 -20.90
CA VAL A 119 -44.28 40.50 -20.02
C VAL A 119 -45.15 41.46 -20.84
N ALA A 120 -44.63 42.06 -21.91
CA ALA A 120 -45.42 42.94 -22.82
C ALA A 120 -46.51 42.12 -23.57
N GLU A 121 -46.31 40.82 -23.82
CA GLU A 121 -47.32 39.93 -24.38
C GLU A 121 -48.41 39.52 -23.38
N GLY A 122 -48.23 39.89 -22.10
CA GLY A 122 -49.22 39.64 -21.03
C GLY A 122 -48.90 38.44 -20.15
N ASP A 123 -47.72 37.81 -20.31
CA ASP A 123 -47.29 36.64 -19.54
C ASP A 123 -46.37 37.05 -18.39
N ALA A 124 -46.63 36.52 -17.19
CA ALA A 124 -45.68 36.62 -16.09
C ALA A 124 -44.47 35.73 -16.39
N ALA A 125 -43.28 36.30 -16.35
CA ALA A 125 -42.06 35.59 -16.72
C ALA A 125 -40.96 35.77 -15.67
N THR A 126 -40.08 34.73 -15.60
CA THR A 126 -38.94 34.71 -14.70
C THR A 126 -37.70 34.33 -15.49
N MET A 127 -36.60 35.06 -15.26
CA MET A 127 -35.35 34.77 -15.95
C MET A 127 -34.14 34.92 -15.02
N ARG A 128 -33.21 33.99 -15.09
CA ARG A 128 -31.90 34.08 -14.42
C ARG A 128 -30.86 34.51 -15.44
N PHE A 129 -30.07 35.52 -15.12
CA PHE A 129 -29.00 36.00 -15.98
C PHE A 129 -27.86 36.60 -15.16
N VAL A 130 -26.77 36.97 -15.80
CA VAL A 130 -25.65 37.66 -15.17
C VAL A 130 -25.75 39.14 -15.54
N HIS A 131 -25.81 40.03 -14.53
CA HIS A 131 -25.80 41.47 -14.68
C HIS A 131 -24.57 42.05 -13.97
N ASN A 132 -23.73 42.80 -14.65
CA ASN A 132 -22.49 43.39 -14.12
C ASN A 132 -21.56 42.33 -13.43
N GLY A 133 -21.56 41.09 -13.91
CA GLY A 133 -20.77 40.00 -13.31
C GLY A 133 -21.44 39.29 -12.14
N GLU A 134 -22.62 39.70 -11.71
CA GLU A 134 -23.37 39.13 -10.61
C GLU A 134 -24.57 38.29 -11.10
N PRO A 135 -24.80 37.09 -10.54
CA PRO A 135 -25.98 36.32 -10.87
C PRO A 135 -27.22 36.95 -10.26
N VAL A 136 -28.24 37.19 -11.08
CA VAL A 136 -29.50 37.81 -10.69
C VAL A 136 -30.69 36.98 -11.17
N LEU A 137 -31.80 37.11 -10.45
CA LEU A 137 -33.11 36.57 -10.81
C LEU A 137 -34.03 37.75 -11.08
N ALA A 138 -34.54 37.91 -12.31
CA ALA A 138 -35.57 38.89 -12.63
C ALA A 138 -36.93 38.22 -12.75
N VAL A 139 -37.92 38.85 -12.21
CA VAL A 139 -39.32 38.46 -12.32
C VAL A 139 -40.09 39.64 -12.91
N GLY A 140 -40.84 39.39 -13.97
CA GLY A 140 -41.72 40.38 -14.58
C GLY A 140 -43.19 39.97 -14.49
N ILE A 141 -44.06 40.91 -14.13
CA ILE A 141 -45.50 40.73 -13.99
C ILE A 141 -46.22 41.85 -14.77
N PRO A 142 -47.03 41.48 -15.77
CA PRO A 142 -47.84 42.44 -16.47
C PRO A 142 -48.98 42.92 -15.58
N ILE A 143 -49.34 44.22 -15.66
CA ILE A 143 -50.47 44.83 -14.99
C ILE A 143 -51.39 45.45 -16.07
N PRO A 144 -52.14 44.64 -16.82
CA PRO A 144 -52.93 45.11 -17.98
C PRO A 144 -53.98 46.19 -17.60
N ALA A 145 -54.56 46.08 -16.37
CA ALA A 145 -55.54 47.03 -15.86
C ALA A 145 -55.01 48.47 -15.74
N ALA A 146 -53.69 48.65 -15.60
CA ALA A 146 -53.04 49.94 -15.47
C ALA A 146 -52.15 50.27 -16.70
N GLN A 147 -52.12 49.42 -17.71
CA GLN A 147 -51.17 49.52 -18.87
C GLN A 147 -49.72 49.68 -18.38
N ALA A 148 -49.32 48.85 -17.46
CA ALA A 148 -48.02 48.85 -16.80
C ALA A 148 -47.41 47.49 -16.72
N ASP A 149 -46.08 47.43 -16.72
CA ASP A 149 -45.32 46.20 -16.47
C ASP A 149 -44.40 46.41 -15.26
N TYR A 150 -44.52 45.51 -14.30
CA TYR A 150 -43.68 45.54 -13.09
C TYR A 150 -42.63 44.50 -13.14
N PHE A 151 -41.39 44.91 -12.87
CA PHE A 151 -40.23 44.00 -12.80
C PHE A 151 -39.53 44.17 -11.45
N GLU A 152 -38.99 43.08 -10.97
CA GLU A 152 -38.13 43.10 -9.79
C GLU A 152 -36.90 42.19 -10.05
N VAL A 153 -35.73 42.74 -9.85
CA VAL A 153 -34.45 42.00 -9.98
C VAL A 153 -33.88 41.76 -8.61
N VAL A 154 -33.60 40.48 -8.30
CA VAL A 154 -33.09 40.06 -7.00
C VAL A 154 -31.70 39.50 -7.18
N SER A 155 -30.73 39.95 -6.39
CA SER A 155 -29.39 39.42 -6.37
C SER A 155 -29.35 37.99 -5.82
N LEU A 156 -28.54 37.17 -6.44
CA LEU A 156 -28.26 35.77 -5.99
C LEU A 156 -26.86 35.65 -5.35
N ASN A 157 -26.17 36.73 -5.08
CA ASN A 157 -24.79 36.74 -4.56
C ASN A 157 -24.71 36.03 -3.21
N GLU A 158 -25.63 36.29 -2.28
CA GLU A 158 -25.64 35.59 -0.97
C GLU A 158 -25.77 34.08 -1.12
N LEU A 159 -26.55 33.65 -2.13
CA LEU A 159 -26.70 32.23 -2.42
C LEU A 159 -25.42 31.63 -3.02
N ASP A 160 -24.76 32.36 -3.92
CA ASP A 160 -23.51 31.93 -4.54
C ASP A 160 -22.39 31.83 -3.49
N ASP A 161 -22.28 32.80 -2.60
CA ASP A 161 -21.35 32.80 -1.47
C ASP A 161 -21.59 31.63 -0.51
N THR A 162 -22.87 31.33 -0.24
CA THR A 162 -23.25 30.19 0.60
C THR A 162 -22.86 28.87 -0.06
N LEU A 163 -23.12 28.72 -1.36
CA LEU A 163 -22.76 27.52 -2.12
C LEU A 163 -21.25 27.35 -2.25
N ARG A 164 -20.51 28.46 -2.43
CA ARG A 164 -19.06 28.47 -2.46
C ARG A 164 -18.45 28.03 -1.12
N SER A 165 -18.96 28.59 -0.02
CA SER A 165 -18.54 28.22 1.34
C SER A 165 -18.82 26.74 1.63
N LEU A 166 -20.01 26.25 1.27
CA LEU A 166 -20.38 24.84 1.36
C LEU A 166 -19.40 23.98 0.53
N GLY A 167 -19.09 24.39 -0.69
CA GLY A 167 -18.15 23.69 -1.57
C GLY A 167 -16.78 23.53 -0.92
N ILE A 168 -16.25 24.60 -0.33
CA ILE A 168 -14.95 24.58 0.37
C ILE A 168 -14.97 23.59 1.55
N VAL A 169 -16.04 23.63 2.35
CA VAL A 169 -16.21 22.70 3.50
C VAL A 169 -16.28 21.25 3.03
N LEU A 170 -17.06 20.98 1.98
CA LEU A 170 -17.21 19.62 1.42
C LEU A 170 -15.90 19.09 0.84
N VAL A 171 -15.15 19.93 0.12
CA VAL A 171 -13.81 19.55 -0.38
C VAL A 171 -12.85 19.29 0.77
N GLY A 172 -12.83 20.15 1.78
CA GLY A 172 -12.02 19.94 3.00
C GLY A 172 -12.36 18.64 3.71
N ALA A 173 -13.65 18.34 3.88
CA ALA A 173 -14.12 17.09 4.48
C ALA A 173 -13.73 15.87 3.63
N ALA A 174 -13.83 15.95 2.30
CA ALA A 174 -13.44 14.88 1.39
C ALA A 174 -11.93 14.59 1.46
N LEU A 175 -11.09 15.63 1.52
CA LEU A 175 -9.65 15.49 1.69
C LEU A 175 -9.31 14.85 3.04
N LEU A 176 -9.92 15.32 4.11
CA LEU A 176 -9.71 14.77 5.46
C LEU A 176 -10.08 13.28 5.53
N THR A 177 -11.25 12.92 4.97
CA THR A 177 -11.72 11.53 4.92
C THR A 177 -10.78 10.65 4.09
N THR A 178 -10.27 11.17 2.99
CA THR A 178 -9.30 10.46 2.14
C THR A 178 -8.00 10.18 2.87
N VAL A 179 -7.46 11.18 3.58
CA VAL A 179 -6.24 11.03 4.39
C VAL A 179 -6.47 10.05 5.53
N ALA A 180 -7.60 10.16 6.24
CA ALA A 180 -7.97 9.23 7.30
C ALA A 180 -8.14 7.79 6.79
N GLY A 181 -8.78 7.61 5.64
CA GLY A 181 -8.92 6.31 4.97
C GLY A 181 -7.57 5.70 4.58
N ALA A 182 -6.67 6.50 4.01
CA ALA A 182 -5.32 6.05 3.67
C ALA A 182 -4.51 5.68 4.93
N ALA A 183 -4.58 6.49 5.99
CA ALA A 183 -3.91 6.22 7.26
C ALA A 183 -4.44 4.93 7.92
N LEU A 184 -5.75 4.72 7.91
CA LEU A 184 -6.39 3.50 8.39
C LEU A 184 -5.94 2.28 7.58
N GLY A 185 -5.96 2.38 6.25
CA GLY A 185 -5.47 1.33 5.35
C GLY A 185 -4.00 0.98 5.60
N TRP A 186 -3.16 1.98 5.85
CA TRP A 186 -1.75 1.77 6.20
C TRP A 186 -1.58 1.04 7.54
N ALA A 187 -2.34 1.43 8.56
CA ALA A 187 -2.30 0.81 9.89
C ALA A 187 -2.82 -0.64 9.87
N VAL A 188 -3.95 -0.88 9.19
CA VAL A 188 -4.54 -2.21 9.01
C VAL A 188 -3.60 -3.13 8.23
N ALA A 189 -3.07 -2.65 7.08
CA ALA A 189 -2.12 -3.41 6.29
C ALA A 189 -0.85 -3.77 7.08
N GLY A 190 -0.34 -2.83 7.90
CA GLY A 190 0.81 -3.07 8.75
C GLY A 190 0.58 -4.18 9.79
N ARG A 191 -0.59 -4.19 10.43
CA ARG A 191 -0.95 -5.23 11.40
C ARG A 191 -1.21 -6.59 10.73
N ALA A 192 -2.00 -6.59 9.64
CA ALA A 192 -2.37 -7.83 8.95
C ALA A 192 -1.18 -8.55 8.28
N LEU A 193 -0.18 -7.80 7.80
CA LEU A 193 0.98 -8.38 7.11
C LEU A 193 2.15 -8.73 8.03
N ARG A 194 2.17 -8.26 9.28
CA ARG A 194 3.26 -8.51 10.23
C ARG A 194 3.50 -10.02 10.48
N PRO A 195 2.46 -10.85 10.71
CA PRO A 195 2.65 -12.28 10.89
C PRO A 195 3.29 -13.00 9.70
N LEU A 196 2.92 -12.60 8.46
CA LEU A 196 3.51 -13.17 7.25
C LEU A 196 5.03 -12.87 7.14
N THR A 197 5.46 -11.69 7.55
CA THR A 197 6.89 -11.35 7.59
C THR A 197 7.63 -12.14 8.66
N GLN A 198 7.01 -12.41 9.80
CA GLN A 198 7.56 -13.27 10.86
C GLN A 198 7.75 -14.72 10.40
N VAL A 199 6.75 -15.28 9.71
CA VAL A 199 6.87 -16.62 9.09
C VAL A 199 8.03 -16.66 8.10
N GLY A 200 8.16 -15.66 7.23
CA GLY A 200 9.27 -15.56 6.29
C GLY A 200 10.64 -15.52 6.97
N GLN A 201 10.78 -14.72 8.03
CA GLN A 201 12.02 -14.62 8.83
C GLN A 201 12.34 -15.93 9.57
N ALA A 202 11.33 -16.58 10.15
CA ALA A 202 11.50 -17.86 10.82
C ALA A 202 11.92 -18.96 9.83
N ALA A 203 11.31 -18.99 8.64
CA ALA A 203 11.70 -19.92 7.58
C ALA A 203 13.16 -19.71 7.12
N GLN A 204 13.60 -18.46 6.99
CA GLN A 204 15.00 -18.14 6.69
C GLN A 204 15.95 -18.55 7.82
N ALA A 205 15.53 -18.39 9.07
CA ALA A 205 16.29 -18.82 10.23
C ALA A 205 16.50 -20.33 10.25
N ILE A 206 15.44 -21.11 9.99
CA ILE A 206 15.50 -22.58 9.88
C ILE A 206 16.41 -23.00 8.70
N ALA A 207 16.25 -22.36 7.53
CA ALA A 207 17.12 -22.62 6.38
C ALA A 207 18.58 -22.27 6.65
N GLY A 208 18.87 -21.34 7.55
CA GLY A 208 20.20 -20.99 8.03
C GLY A 208 20.71 -21.87 9.18
N GLY A 209 20.02 -22.97 9.51
CA GLY A 209 20.45 -23.97 10.52
C GLY A 209 19.92 -23.74 11.94
N ARG A 210 19.09 -22.69 12.18
CA ARG A 210 18.46 -22.45 13.50
C ARG A 210 17.15 -23.23 13.61
N LEU A 211 17.24 -24.51 13.84
CA LEU A 211 16.10 -25.43 13.84
C LEU A 211 15.15 -25.25 15.03
N ASP A 212 15.64 -24.63 16.10
CA ASP A 212 14.90 -24.31 17.34
C ASP A 212 13.94 -23.12 17.17
N THR A 213 13.94 -22.48 16.00
CA THR A 213 13.10 -21.32 15.73
C THR A 213 11.62 -21.69 15.73
N ARG A 214 10.83 -21.03 16.58
CA ARG A 214 9.38 -21.22 16.66
C ARG A 214 8.68 -19.88 16.58
N LEU A 215 7.46 -19.89 16.06
CA LEU A 215 6.56 -18.74 16.02
C LEU A 215 5.69 -18.71 17.28
N GLU A 216 5.55 -17.53 17.88
CA GLU A 216 4.59 -17.33 18.97
C GLU A 216 3.15 -17.40 18.42
N SER A 217 2.25 -18.01 19.19
CA SER A 217 0.83 -18.09 18.81
C SER A 217 0.20 -16.68 18.85
N PRO A 218 -0.30 -16.17 17.73
CA PRO A 218 -0.99 -14.89 17.72
C PRO A 218 -2.36 -15.03 18.40
N ASN A 219 -2.91 -13.92 18.90
CA ASN A 219 -4.26 -13.88 19.47
C ASN A 219 -5.39 -14.00 18.42
N ASP A 220 -5.05 -14.13 17.16
CA ASP A 220 -5.98 -14.23 16.04
C ASP A 220 -6.20 -15.70 15.67
N PRO A 221 -7.46 -16.19 15.70
CA PRO A 221 -7.79 -17.59 15.42
C PRO A 221 -7.37 -18.05 14.02
N ASP A 222 -7.48 -17.18 13.01
CA ASP A 222 -7.14 -17.51 11.62
C ASP A 222 -5.63 -17.68 11.42
N LEU A 223 -4.83 -16.96 12.22
CA LEU A 223 -3.37 -17.03 12.19
C LEU A 223 -2.82 -18.18 13.05
N ASN A 224 -3.59 -18.65 14.02
CA ASN A 224 -3.19 -19.78 14.87
C ASN A 224 -2.95 -21.05 14.07
N LEU A 225 -3.80 -21.34 13.08
CA LEU A 225 -3.63 -22.51 12.22
C LEU A 225 -2.31 -22.44 11.43
N LEU A 226 -1.99 -21.27 10.89
CA LEU A 226 -0.74 -21.05 10.14
C LEU A 226 0.47 -21.25 11.06
N THR A 227 0.44 -20.65 12.26
CA THR A 227 1.53 -20.73 13.24
C THR A 227 1.72 -22.16 13.76
N ALA A 228 0.63 -22.87 14.07
CA ALA A 228 0.68 -24.26 14.48
C ALA A 228 1.27 -25.15 13.39
N SER A 229 0.76 -25.02 12.15
CA SER A 229 1.27 -25.80 11.01
C SER A 229 2.75 -25.53 10.72
N PHE A 230 3.20 -24.29 10.87
CA PHE A 230 4.61 -23.94 10.73
C PHE A 230 5.47 -24.59 11.84
N ASN A 231 5.04 -24.50 13.09
CA ASN A 231 5.75 -25.08 14.23
C ASN A 231 5.79 -26.61 14.15
N ASP A 232 4.71 -27.25 13.73
CA ASP A 232 4.66 -28.72 13.51
C ASP A 232 5.63 -29.15 12.40
N MET A 233 5.70 -28.39 11.31
CA MET A 233 6.67 -28.63 10.24
C MET A 233 8.12 -28.45 10.72
N ALA A 234 8.39 -27.38 11.48
CA ALA A 234 9.71 -27.12 12.05
C ALA A 234 10.13 -28.24 13.01
N GLN A 235 9.20 -28.73 13.86
CA GLN A 235 9.47 -29.84 14.77
C GLN A 235 9.74 -31.13 14.00
N ALA A 236 8.93 -31.43 12.99
CA ALA A 236 9.14 -32.63 12.17
C ALA A 236 10.50 -32.64 11.45
N LEU A 237 10.95 -31.46 11.01
CA LEU A 237 12.27 -31.27 10.38
C LEU A 237 13.40 -31.49 11.39
N GLU A 238 13.32 -30.88 12.57
CA GLU A 238 14.26 -31.05 13.67
C GLU A 238 14.39 -32.52 14.07
N ASP A 239 13.24 -33.18 14.32
CA ASP A 239 13.19 -34.61 14.67
C ASP A 239 13.81 -35.50 13.58
N ARG A 240 13.67 -35.12 12.30
CA ARG A 240 14.27 -35.87 11.19
C ARG A 240 15.78 -35.73 11.19
N ILE A 241 16.29 -34.51 11.32
CA ILE A 241 17.73 -34.22 11.36
C ILE A 241 18.38 -34.95 12.54
N ASP A 242 17.74 -34.90 13.72
CA ASP A 242 18.22 -35.63 14.91
C ASP A 242 18.24 -37.14 14.74
N ARG A 243 17.25 -37.71 14.04
CA ARG A 243 17.24 -39.14 13.72
C ARG A 243 18.35 -39.51 12.74
N ASP A 244 18.55 -38.70 11.71
CA ASP A 244 19.60 -38.92 10.69
C ASP A 244 20.99 -38.85 11.34
N ALA A 245 21.21 -37.87 12.25
CA ALA A 245 22.45 -37.77 13.03
C ALA A 245 22.72 -38.96 13.94
N ARG A 246 21.70 -39.44 14.66
CA ARG A 246 21.81 -40.63 15.50
C ARG A 246 22.09 -41.87 14.67
N PHE A 247 21.36 -42.07 13.57
CA PHE A 247 21.59 -43.18 12.65
C PHE A 247 23.04 -43.22 12.14
N ALA A 248 23.57 -42.05 11.69
CA ALA A 248 24.96 -41.96 11.26
C ALA A 248 25.97 -42.31 12.35
N SER A 249 25.69 -41.92 13.60
CA SER A 249 26.52 -42.27 14.74
C SER A 249 26.49 -43.81 15.04
N ASP A 250 25.30 -44.37 15.05
CA ASP A 250 25.12 -45.81 15.35
C ASP A 250 25.77 -46.67 14.27
N VAL A 251 25.55 -46.37 12.98
CA VAL A 251 26.21 -47.04 11.86
C VAL A 251 27.73 -46.91 11.96
N SER A 252 28.26 -45.77 12.39
CA SER A 252 29.69 -45.56 12.60
C SER A 252 30.28 -46.56 13.60
N HIS A 253 29.58 -46.73 14.72
CA HIS A 253 30.02 -47.66 15.79
C HIS A 253 29.93 -49.09 15.34
N GLU A 254 28.83 -49.49 14.68
CA GLU A 254 28.60 -50.86 14.23
C GLU A 254 29.54 -51.31 13.08
N LEU A 255 29.98 -50.39 12.23
CA LEU A 255 30.94 -50.69 11.16
C LEU A 255 32.40 -50.66 11.64
N ARG A 256 32.77 -49.88 12.65
CA ARG A 256 34.12 -49.78 13.16
C ARG A 256 34.60 -51.09 13.79
N SER A 257 33.73 -51.80 14.53
CA SER A 257 34.07 -53.05 15.23
C SER A 257 34.48 -54.17 14.27
N PRO A 258 33.70 -54.55 13.24
CA PRO A 258 34.10 -55.57 12.27
C PRO A 258 35.32 -55.18 11.45
N LEU A 259 35.48 -53.91 11.10
CA LEU A 259 36.65 -53.42 10.40
C LEU A 259 37.92 -53.59 11.24
N MET A 260 37.89 -53.22 12.52
CA MET A 260 39.04 -53.41 13.40
C MET A 260 39.43 -54.90 13.52
N THR A 261 38.42 -55.80 13.56
CA THR A 261 38.65 -57.26 13.60
C THR A 261 39.29 -57.75 12.30
N LEU A 262 38.79 -57.25 11.14
CA LEU A 262 39.40 -57.59 9.83
C LEU A 262 40.85 -57.06 9.72
N SER A 263 41.08 -55.80 10.10
CA SER A 263 42.42 -55.21 10.08
C SER A 263 43.38 -55.95 11.00
N ALA A 264 42.98 -56.32 12.20
CA ALA A 264 43.77 -57.12 13.12
C ALA A 264 44.09 -58.52 12.54
N SER A 265 43.11 -59.17 11.90
CA SER A 265 43.31 -60.49 11.27
C SER A 265 44.33 -60.43 10.10
N ILE A 266 44.21 -59.39 9.30
CA ILE A 266 45.11 -59.11 8.21
C ILE A 266 46.55 -58.86 8.72
N GLU A 267 46.69 -58.11 9.82
CA GLU A 267 48.00 -57.83 10.41
C GLU A 267 48.69 -59.11 10.91
N VAL A 268 47.94 -60.06 11.46
CA VAL A 268 48.44 -61.38 11.84
C VAL A 268 48.88 -62.16 10.62
N LEU A 269 48.11 -62.15 9.54
CA LEU A 269 48.51 -62.84 8.28
C LEU A 269 49.76 -62.19 7.65
N LYS A 270 49.86 -60.85 7.68
CA LYS A 270 50.97 -60.08 7.15
C LYS A 270 52.29 -60.42 7.86
N LYS A 271 52.25 -60.68 9.17
CA LYS A 271 53.45 -61.11 9.93
C LYS A 271 54.01 -62.47 9.50
N ARG A 272 53.22 -63.26 8.79
CA ARG A 272 53.66 -64.58 8.25
C ARG A 272 53.64 -64.58 6.71
N GLN A 273 53.67 -63.50 6.06
CA GLN A 273 53.58 -63.37 4.61
C GLN A 273 54.70 -64.08 3.92
N ASP A 274 55.93 -63.97 4.45
CA ASP A 274 57.14 -64.64 3.91
C ASP A 274 57.10 -66.19 3.95
N GLU A 275 56.26 -66.73 4.79
CA GLU A 275 56.04 -68.20 4.89
C GLU A 275 54.98 -68.76 3.91
N MET A 276 54.34 -67.88 3.14
CA MET A 276 53.24 -68.16 2.22
C MET A 276 53.71 -68.38 0.77
N PRO A 277 53.00 -69.20 -0.03
CA PRO A 277 53.27 -69.29 -1.46
C PRO A 277 53.04 -67.93 -2.16
N GLU A 278 53.81 -67.65 -3.22
CA GLU A 278 53.73 -66.36 -3.93
C GLU A 278 52.29 -65.92 -4.29
N ARG A 279 51.44 -66.87 -4.72
CA ARG A 279 50.04 -66.55 -5.04
C ARG A 279 49.21 -66.13 -3.80
N ALA A 280 49.54 -66.67 -2.64
CA ALA A 280 48.88 -66.31 -1.38
C ALA A 280 49.38 -64.93 -0.89
N GLN A 281 50.70 -64.61 -1.08
CA GLN A 281 51.23 -63.28 -0.79
C GLN A 281 50.55 -62.20 -1.63
N ALA A 282 50.42 -62.43 -2.95
CA ALA A 282 49.77 -61.49 -3.85
C ALA A 282 48.26 -61.30 -3.49
N ALA A 283 47.58 -62.36 -3.10
CA ALA A 283 46.18 -62.27 -2.63
C ALA A 283 46.07 -61.50 -1.30
N LEU A 284 47.01 -61.68 -0.37
CA LEU A 284 47.06 -60.93 0.88
C LEU A 284 47.30 -59.46 0.66
N ASP A 285 48.21 -59.07 -0.26
CA ASP A 285 48.47 -57.66 -0.59
C ASP A 285 47.25 -56.96 -1.18
N LEU A 286 46.49 -57.64 -2.05
CA LEU A 286 45.22 -57.16 -2.55
C LEU A 286 44.22 -56.99 -1.42
N LEU A 287 44.11 -57.97 -0.51
CA LEU A 287 43.17 -57.88 0.62
C LEU A 287 43.50 -56.72 1.57
N VAL A 288 44.79 -56.53 1.87
CA VAL A 288 45.30 -55.36 2.63
C VAL A 288 44.85 -54.05 1.99
N ALA A 289 45.10 -53.91 0.67
CA ALA A 289 44.75 -52.70 -0.08
C ALA A 289 43.23 -52.46 -0.09
N ASP A 290 42.42 -53.50 -0.30
CA ASP A 290 40.97 -53.41 -0.36
C ASP A 290 40.34 -53.05 1.01
N VAL A 291 40.84 -53.66 2.10
CA VAL A 291 40.37 -53.35 3.45
C VAL A 291 40.71 -51.92 3.85
N ALA A 292 41.96 -51.48 3.54
CA ALA A 292 42.37 -50.07 3.79
C ALA A 292 41.53 -49.09 2.97
N ARG A 293 41.18 -49.45 1.73
CA ARG A 293 40.28 -48.62 0.89
C ARG A 293 38.85 -48.60 1.47
N PHE A 294 38.34 -49.72 1.89
CA PHE A 294 36.99 -49.82 2.48
C PHE A 294 36.90 -49.02 3.78
N GLU A 295 37.90 -49.08 4.65
CA GLU A 295 37.97 -48.31 5.88
C GLU A 295 37.94 -46.80 5.59
N ARG A 296 38.67 -46.34 4.58
CA ARG A 296 38.61 -44.93 4.15
C ARG A 296 37.23 -44.53 3.67
N LEU A 297 36.62 -45.35 2.77
CA LEU A 297 35.28 -45.03 2.23
C LEU A 297 34.20 -44.98 3.33
N VAL A 298 34.25 -45.91 4.31
CA VAL A 298 33.33 -45.91 5.44
C VAL A 298 33.51 -44.65 6.28
N ASN A 299 34.74 -44.28 6.61
CA ASN A 299 35.05 -43.11 7.40
C ASN A 299 34.61 -41.79 6.66
N ASP A 300 34.82 -41.72 5.35
CA ASP A 300 34.41 -40.60 4.52
C ASP A 300 32.88 -40.46 4.49
N LEU A 301 32.15 -41.57 4.27
CA LEU A 301 30.69 -41.59 4.26
C LEU A 301 30.10 -41.14 5.60
N LEU A 302 30.67 -41.63 6.70
CA LEU A 302 30.22 -41.28 8.05
C LEU A 302 30.50 -39.84 8.41
N GLU A 303 31.60 -39.25 7.92
CA GLU A 303 31.91 -37.86 8.13
C GLU A 303 30.96 -36.95 7.33
N ILE A 304 30.69 -37.29 6.06
CA ILE A 304 29.70 -36.57 5.24
C ILE A 304 28.31 -36.64 5.93
N SER A 305 27.90 -37.82 6.36
CA SER A 305 26.60 -38.00 7.02
C SER A 305 26.47 -37.20 8.31
N ARG A 306 27.52 -37.09 9.12
CA ARG A 306 27.55 -36.25 10.32
C ARG A 306 27.53 -34.76 9.99
N PHE A 307 28.17 -34.38 8.91
CA PHE A 307 28.17 -32.98 8.43
C PHE A 307 26.77 -32.58 7.96
N ASP A 308 26.16 -33.42 7.10
CA ASP A 308 24.80 -33.17 6.58
C ASP A 308 23.75 -33.14 7.70
N ALA A 309 23.94 -33.91 8.76
CA ALA A 309 23.11 -33.89 9.95
C ALA A 309 23.37 -32.71 10.89
N GLY A 310 24.26 -31.76 10.54
CA GLY A 310 24.59 -30.60 11.37
C GLY A 310 25.32 -30.96 12.70
N ALA A 311 25.68 -32.23 12.89
CA ALA A 311 26.32 -32.73 14.11
C ALA A 311 27.87 -32.52 14.10
N ALA A 312 28.40 -31.99 13.02
CA ALA A 312 29.82 -31.76 12.87
C ALA A 312 30.22 -30.39 13.49
N HIS A 313 30.74 -30.41 14.69
CA HIS A 313 31.37 -29.22 15.29
C HIS A 313 32.75 -29.02 14.68
N LEU A 314 33.05 -27.81 14.24
CA LEU A 314 34.39 -27.42 13.82
C LEU A 314 35.20 -27.06 15.07
N GLU A 315 36.31 -27.74 15.28
CA GLU A 315 37.32 -27.37 16.29
C GLU A 315 38.26 -26.34 15.67
N LEU A 316 37.87 -25.06 15.69
CA LEU A 316 38.64 -23.99 15.14
C LEU A 316 39.83 -23.68 16.05
N GLU A 317 41.03 -23.76 15.49
CA GLU A 317 42.29 -23.34 16.12
C GLU A 317 43.09 -22.44 15.16
N ASP A 318 44.01 -21.67 15.70
CA ASP A 318 44.89 -20.84 14.90
C ASP A 318 45.94 -21.73 14.25
N VAL A 319 45.87 -21.89 12.90
CA VAL A 319 46.72 -22.80 12.12
C VAL A 319 47.55 -21.97 11.17
N ASN A 320 48.88 -22.19 11.22
CA ASN A 320 49.77 -21.68 10.19
C ASN A 320 49.56 -22.50 8.89
N LEU A 321 49.12 -21.82 7.83
CA LEU A 321 48.72 -22.49 6.60
C LEU A 321 49.92 -23.13 5.87
N ALA A 322 51.09 -22.46 5.86
CA ALA A 322 52.29 -22.96 5.19
C ALA A 322 52.78 -24.25 5.89
N GLU A 323 52.87 -24.24 7.22
CA GLU A 323 53.29 -25.43 7.99
C GLU A 323 52.31 -26.58 7.80
N LEU A 324 51.02 -26.30 7.78
CA LEU A 324 49.98 -27.32 7.58
C LEU A 324 50.12 -27.99 6.21
N VAL A 325 50.26 -27.19 5.13
CA VAL A 325 50.45 -27.73 3.75
C VAL A 325 51.69 -28.57 3.64
N ILE A 326 52.83 -28.10 4.17
CA ILE A 326 54.10 -28.85 4.16
C ILE A 326 53.92 -30.19 4.90
N HIS A 327 53.28 -30.18 6.07
CA HIS A 327 53.05 -31.38 6.86
C HIS A 327 52.10 -32.35 6.15
N ALA A 328 51.00 -31.87 5.61
CA ALA A 328 50.02 -32.70 4.89
C ALA A 328 50.62 -33.35 3.64
N VAL A 329 51.39 -32.60 2.83
CA VAL A 329 52.06 -33.13 1.64
C VAL A 329 53.16 -34.12 2.01
N SER A 330 53.97 -33.85 3.05
CA SER A 330 55.01 -34.78 3.51
C SER A 330 54.46 -36.07 4.10
N SER A 331 53.26 -36.05 4.67
CA SER A 331 52.56 -37.22 5.27
C SER A 331 51.73 -37.98 4.25
N SER A 332 51.46 -37.41 3.07
CA SER A 332 50.72 -38.06 2.00
C SER A 332 51.58 -39.00 1.16
N SER A 333 50.93 -39.87 0.35
CA SER A 333 51.61 -40.77 -0.58
C SER A 333 52.31 -40.04 -1.76
N ALA A 334 52.19 -38.72 -1.82
CA ALA A 334 52.76 -37.85 -2.88
C ALA A 334 54.24 -37.52 -2.58
N VAL A 335 55.07 -38.52 -2.48
CA VAL A 335 56.53 -38.37 -2.23
C VAL A 335 57.16 -37.60 -3.39
N GLY A 336 57.69 -36.41 -3.11
CA GLY A 336 58.45 -35.61 -4.06
C GLY A 336 57.72 -34.44 -4.76
N VAL A 337 56.50 -34.14 -4.33
CA VAL A 337 55.80 -32.91 -4.80
C VAL A 337 56.42 -31.68 -4.11
N PRO A 338 57.02 -30.75 -4.83
CA PRO A 338 57.59 -29.54 -4.22
C PRO A 338 56.46 -28.59 -3.80
N VAL A 339 56.47 -28.20 -2.54
CA VAL A 339 55.55 -27.16 -2.04
C VAL A 339 56.21 -25.80 -2.24
N GLN A 340 55.58 -24.94 -3.03
CA GLN A 340 56.07 -23.57 -3.28
C GLN A 340 55.05 -22.59 -2.66
N TYR A 341 55.53 -21.63 -1.91
CA TYR A 341 54.76 -20.55 -1.35
C TYR A 341 55.60 -19.27 -1.27
N ASP A 342 54.95 -18.12 -1.33
CA ASP A 342 55.60 -16.82 -1.19
C ASP A 342 56.01 -16.59 0.28
N GLU A 343 57.11 -15.83 0.49
CA GLU A 343 57.64 -15.55 1.85
C GLU A 343 56.58 -14.92 2.76
N ASP A 344 55.67 -14.10 2.20
CA ASP A 344 54.56 -13.48 2.94
C ASP A 344 53.52 -14.50 3.48
N MET A 345 53.50 -15.70 2.92
CA MET A 345 52.60 -16.78 3.35
C MET A 345 53.15 -17.59 4.54
N ALA A 346 54.42 -17.42 4.87
CA ALA A 346 55.08 -18.17 5.96
C ALA A 346 54.49 -17.86 7.36
N GLU A 347 53.97 -16.64 7.54
CA GLU A 347 53.35 -16.18 8.79
C GLU A 347 51.80 -16.15 8.72
N PHE A 348 51.23 -16.68 7.65
CA PHE A 348 49.78 -16.61 7.44
C PHE A 348 49.05 -17.61 8.33
N VAL A 349 48.30 -17.08 9.34
CA VAL A 349 47.54 -17.85 10.30
C VAL A 349 46.03 -17.72 10.01
N ILE A 350 45.35 -18.84 9.95
CA ILE A 350 43.89 -18.92 9.75
C ILE A 350 43.21 -19.66 10.90
N ALA A 351 42.01 -19.27 11.25
CA ALA A 351 41.17 -20.03 12.15
C ALA A 351 40.54 -21.18 11.38
N ALA A 352 41.03 -22.42 11.58
CA ALA A 352 40.56 -23.58 10.84
C ALA A 352 40.60 -24.85 11.72
N ASP A 353 39.81 -25.86 11.31
CA ASP A 353 39.97 -27.22 11.85
C ASP A 353 41.11 -27.91 11.15
N LYS A 354 42.26 -28.01 11.86
CA LYS A 354 43.51 -28.53 11.36
C LYS A 354 43.36 -29.94 10.73
N ARG A 355 42.70 -30.85 11.39
CA ARG A 355 42.52 -32.23 10.92
C ARG A 355 41.72 -32.29 9.62
N ARG A 356 40.67 -31.48 9.50
CA ARG A 356 39.87 -31.43 8.27
C ARG A 356 40.62 -30.81 7.12
N LEU A 357 41.37 -29.75 7.38
CA LEU A 357 42.17 -29.07 6.35
C LEU A 357 43.30 -29.96 5.86
N GLU A 358 44.02 -30.69 6.75
CA GLU A 358 45.01 -31.70 6.38
C GLU A 358 44.40 -32.76 5.45
N ARG A 359 43.18 -33.21 5.73
CA ARG A 359 42.49 -34.20 4.92
C ARG A 359 42.07 -33.68 3.55
N VAL A 360 41.65 -32.41 3.46
CA VAL A 360 41.36 -31.74 2.18
C VAL A 360 42.63 -31.71 1.34
N ILE A 361 43.76 -31.31 1.91
CA ILE A 361 45.04 -31.23 1.21
C ILE A 361 45.53 -32.63 0.78
N ALA A 362 45.33 -33.63 1.62
CA ALA A 362 45.73 -35.02 1.29
C ALA A 362 44.84 -35.64 0.18
N ASN A 363 43.66 -35.14 -0.07
CA ASN A 363 42.74 -35.58 -1.12
C ASN A 363 42.88 -34.83 -2.45
N LEU A 364 43.63 -33.72 -2.47
CA LEU A 364 44.00 -32.96 -3.68
C LEU A 364 45.19 -33.57 -4.36
#